data_218a4a64a7d17af4807243fe69b0d47e
#
_entry.id   218a4a64a7d17af4807243fe69b0d47e
#
_cell.length_a   1.000
_cell.length_b   1.000
_cell.length_c   1.000
_cell.angle_alpha   90.00
_cell.angle_beta   90.00
_cell.angle_gamma   90.00
#
_symmetry.space_group_name_H-M   'P 1'
#
loop_
_entity.id
_entity.type
_entity.pdbx_description
1 polymer ?
#
loop_
_entity_poly.entity_id
_entity_poly.type
_entity_poly.pdbx_seq_one_letter_code
_entity_poly.pdbx_strand_id
1 'polypeptide(L)'
;FIELENHHRANDEWYESYCAKLTSSNLQEEFPFEAVGLNEREFFSLSLATCLTNLFQHQIHHRGQIHHMISHAGKEPPPVDVVKFARGDVDKWTI
;
A
#
# COMPACT_ATOMS: atom_id res chain seq x y z
N PHE A 1 -5.72 -16.51 12.13
CA PHE A 1 -6.39 -15.23 11.86
C PHE A 1 -5.75 -14.07 12.63
N ILE A 2 -5.52 -14.25 13.93
CA ILE A 2 -4.83 -13.27 14.78
C ILE A 2 -3.40 -13.04 14.32
N GLU A 3 -2.71 -14.08 13.90
CA GLU A 3 -1.36 -13.97 13.36
C GLU A 3 -1.31 -13.10 12.10
N LEU A 4 -2.26 -13.28 11.19
CA LEU A 4 -2.35 -12.48 9.98
C LEU A 4 -2.60 -11.00 10.30
N GLU A 5 -3.49 -10.72 11.23
CA GLU A 5 -3.76 -9.36 11.69
C GLU A 5 -2.53 -8.72 12.29
N ASN A 6 -1.79 -9.46 13.12
CA ASN A 6 -0.56 -8.97 13.74
C ASN A 6 0.53 -8.68 12.70
N HIS A 7 0.67 -9.53 11.68
CA HIS A 7 1.59 -9.30 10.59
C HIS A 7 1.25 -8.04 9.80
N HIS A 8 -0.01 -7.81 9.50
CA HIS A 8 -0.46 -6.60 8.81
C HIS A 8 -0.18 -5.36 9.63
N ARG A 9 -0.47 -5.40 10.92
CA ARG A 9 -0.22 -4.28 11.82
C ARG A 9 1.27 -3.95 11.92
N ALA A 10 2.12 -4.96 12.04
CA ALA A 10 3.55 -4.79 12.06
C ALA A 10 4.09 -4.18 10.76
N ASN A 11 3.57 -4.62 9.61
CA ASN A 11 3.94 -4.07 8.33
C ASN A 11 3.52 -2.59 8.21
N ASP A 12 2.32 -2.25 8.64
CA ASP A 12 1.81 -0.87 8.60
C ASP A 12 2.67 0.05 9.47
N GLU A 13 3.03 -0.38 10.67
CA GLU A 13 3.91 0.36 11.56
C GLU A 13 5.29 0.56 10.94
N TRP A 14 5.82 -0.46 10.28
CA TRP A 14 7.09 -0.37 9.58
C TRP A 14 7.04 0.68 8.47
N TYR A 15 5.98 0.66 7.63
CA TYR A 15 5.81 1.62 6.56
C TYR A 15 5.65 3.05 7.09
N GLU A 16 4.87 3.24 8.14
CA GLU A 16 4.71 4.55 8.77
C GLU A 16 6.06 5.11 9.26
N SER A 17 6.82 4.28 9.94
CA SER A 17 8.15 4.67 10.45
C SER A 17 9.13 4.96 9.33
N TYR A 18 9.12 4.14 8.29
CA TYR A 18 9.97 4.31 7.12
C TYR A 18 9.63 5.62 6.39
N CYS A 19 8.37 5.85 6.10
CA CYS A 19 7.93 7.04 5.39
C CYS A 19 8.17 8.34 6.18
N ALA A 20 8.05 8.29 7.51
CA ALA A 20 8.31 9.43 8.37
C ALA A 20 9.76 9.92 8.32
N LYS A 21 10.70 9.05 7.97
CA LYS A 21 12.13 9.36 7.88
C LYS A 21 12.57 9.81 6.50
N LEU A 22 11.70 9.75 5.50
CA LEU A 22 12.05 10.08 4.13
C LEU A 22 12.25 11.59 3.95
N THR A 23 13.26 11.93 3.16
CA THR A 23 13.53 13.29 2.73
C THR A 23 13.27 13.41 1.24
N SER A 24 13.20 14.64 0.73
CA SER A 24 13.10 14.88 -0.71
C SER A 24 14.27 14.26 -1.47
N SER A 25 15.45 14.27 -0.86
CA SER A 25 16.65 13.66 -1.43
C SER A 25 16.52 12.14 -1.53
N ASN A 26 16.00 11.48 -0.49
CA ASN A 26 15.77 10.04 -0.51
C ASN A 26 14.78 9.63 -1.60
N LEU A 27 13.74 10.43 -1.81
CA LEU A 27 12.71 10.14 -2.81
C LEU A 27 13.26 10.17 -4.24
N GLN A 28 14.35 10.88 -4.47
CA GLN A 28 15.00 10.98 -5.78
C GLN A 28 16.06 9.90 -6.02
N GLU A 29 16.43 9.13 -4.99
CA GLU A 29 17.39 8.04 -5.15
C GLU A 29 16.90 7.03 -6.16
N GLU A 30 17.81 6.59 -7.04
CA GLU A 30 17.51 5.65 -8.09
C GLU A 30 17.92 4.23 -7.67
N PHE A 31 17.08 3.27 -7.99
CA PHE A 31 17.33 1.87 -7.72
C PHE A 31 17.30 1.07 -9.00
N PRO A 32 18.31 0.20 -9.23
CA PRO A 32 18.32 -0.65 -10.40
C PRO A 32 17.38 -1.84 -10.21
N PHE A 33 16.66 -2.17 -11.27
CA PHE A 33 15.76 -3.32 -11.34
C PHE A 33 16.04 -4.14 -12.57
N GLU A 34 15.83 -5.43 -12.45
CA GLU A 34 15.78 -6.35 -13.57
C GLU A 34 14.34 -6.82 -13.76
N ALA A 35 13.75 -6.48 -14.91
CA ALA A 35 12.44 -6.99 -15.25
C ALA A 35 12.59 -8.37 -15.86
N VAL A 36 11.92 -9.35 -15.28
CA VAL A 36 11.83 -10.69 -15.85
C VAL A 36 10.63 -10.70 -16.80
N GLY A 37 10.86 -10.32 -18.04
CA GLY A 37 9.87 -10.41 -19.10
C GLY A 37 9.79 -11.82 -19.68
N LEU A 38 8.81 -12.05 -20.56
CA LEU A 38 8.56 -13.37 -21.16
C LEU A 38 9.71 -13.84 -22.05
N ASN A 39 10.50 -12.95 -22.66
CA ASN A 39 11.52 -13.32 -23.65
C ASN A 39 12.86 -12.60 -23.50
N GLU A 40 12.96 -11.52 -22.75
CA GLU A 40 14.20 -10.74 -22.62
C GLU A 40 14.34 -10.17 -21.20
N ARG A 41 15.61 -10.07 -20.77
CA ARG A 41 15.93 -9.38 -19.53
C ARG A 41 16.09 -7.89 -19.82
N GLU A 42 15.31 -7.08 -19.19
CA GLU A 42 15.44 -5.62 -19.25
C GLU A 42 15.98 -5.09 -17.92
N PHE A 43 16.95 -4.22 -18.01
CA PHE A 43 17.47 -3.49 -16.86
C PHE A 43 16.95 -2.06 -16.93
N PHE A 44 16.42 -1.58 -15.81
CA PHE A 44 15.93 -0.22 -15.72
C PHE A 44 16.16 0.31 -14.31
N SER A 45 16.07 1.62 -14.16
CA SER A 45 16.22 2.30 -12.89
C SER A 45 14.98 3.11 -12.58
N LEU A 46 14.55 3.09 -11.32
CA LEU A 46 13.39 3.84 -10.86
C LEU A 46 13.74 4.59 -9.59
N SER A 47 13.20 5.79 -9.45
CA SER A 47 13.32 6.54 -8.21
C SER A 47 12.54 5.87 -7.08
N LEU A 48 12.96 6.10 -5.83
CA LEU A 48 12.22 5.64 -4.67
C LEU A 48 10.78 6.15 -4.68
N ALA A 49 10.57 7.41 -5.10
CA ALA A 49 9.24 7.98 -5.23
C ALA A 49 8.35 7.16 -6.15
N THR A 50 8.87 6.74 -7.30
CA THR A 50 8.12 5.91 -8.25
C THR A 50 7.83 4.54 -7.66
N CYS A 51 8.80 3.92 -6.99
CA CYS A 51 8.62 2.62 -6.35
C CYS A 51 7.52 2.66 -5.28
N LEU A 52 7.55 3.68 -4.41
CA LEU A 52 6.53 3.84 -3.36
C LEU A 52 5.16 4.15 -3.95
N THR A 53 5.10 4.98 -4.98
CA THR A 53 3.84 5.27 -5.67
C THR A 53 3.23 3.98 -6.23
N ASN A 54 4.02 3.18 -6.91
CA ASN A 54 3.55 1.90 -7.43
C ASN A 54 3.09 0.96 -6.32
N LEU A 55 3.83 0.87 -5.23
CA LEU A 55 3.47 0.03 -4.09
C LEU A 55 2.11 0.43 -3.50
N PHE A 56 1.91 1.72 -3.23
CA PHE A 56 0.67 2.19 -2.63
C PHE A 56 -0.51 2.11 -3.58
N GLN A 57 -0.32 2.39 -4.87
CA GLN A 57 -1.38 2.19 -5.87
C GLN A 57 -1.78 0.73 -5.99
N HIS A 58 -0.80 -0.18 -5.94
CA HIS A 58 -1.07 -1.62 -5.98
C HIS A 58 -1.85 -2.08 -4.75
N GLN A 59 -1.53 -1.56 -3.58
CA GLN A 59 -2.29 -1.82 -2.36
C GLN A 59 -3.73 -1.31 -2.44
N ILE A 60 -3.93 -0.12 -3.00
CA ILE A 60 -5.26 0.45 -3.22
C ILE A 60 -6.07 -0.45 -4.14
N HIS A 61 -5.45 -0.97 -5.20
CA HIS A 61 -6.10 -1.90 -6.12
C HIS A 61 -6.61 -3.16 -5.39
N HIS A 62 -5.77 -3.81 -4.62
CA HIS A 62 -6.16 -5.00 -3.86
C HIS A 62 -7.17 -4.69 -2.75
N ARG A 63 -7.06 -3.54 -2.12
CA ARG A 63 -8.01 -3.09 -1.11
C ARG A 63 -9.40 -2.93 -1.73
N GLY A 64 -9.48 -2.37 -2.94
CA GLY A 64 -10.74 -2.28 -3.67
C GLY A 64 -11.33 -3.65 -3.98
N GLN A 65 -10.50 -4.62 -4.36
CA GLN A 65 -10.95 -5.99 -4.60
C GLN A 65 -11.53 -6.63 -3.34
N ILE A 66 -10.84 -6.48 -2.20
CA ILE A 66 -11.30 -7.03 -0.91
C ILE A 66 -12.61 -6.36 -0.50
N HIS A 67 -12.72 -5.05 -0.66
CA HIS A 67 -13.94 -4.29 -0.39
C HIS A 67 -15.12 -4.85 -1.19
N HIS A 68 -14.91 -5.10 -2.48
CA HIS A 68 -15.93 -5.71 -3.34
C HIS A 68 -16.29 -7.12 -2.88
N MET A 69 -15.31 -7.94 -2.51
CA MET A 69 -15.53 -9.31 -2.05
C MET A 69 -16.37 -9.36 -0.77
N ILE A 70 -16.10 -8.47 0.17
CA ILE A 70 -16.87 -8.36 1.42
C ILE A 70 -18.32 -7.97 1.12
N SER A 71 -18.51 -6.98 0.24
CA SER A 71 -19.84 -6.55 -0.19
C SER A 71 -20.60 -7.70 -0.88
N HIS A 72 -19.93 -8.42 -1.75
CA HIS A 72 -20.52 -9.55 -2.48
C HIS A 72 -20.90 -10.71 -1.54
N ALA A 73 -20.18 -10.86 -0.43
CA ALA A 73 -20.49 -11.84 0.61
C ALA A 73 -21.67 -11.44 1.51
N GLY A 74 -22.29 -10.31 1.25
CA GLY A 74 -23.45 -9.81 2.01
C GLY A 74 -23.08 -9.06 3.28
N LYS A 75 -21.84 -8.62 3.41
CA LYS A 75 -21.38 -7.82 4.55
C LYS A 75 -21.15 -6.38 4.09
N GLU A 76 -21.31 -5.46 5.01
CA GLU A 76 -20.97 -4.06 4.75
C GLU A 76 -19.48 -3.84 4.95
N PRO A 77 -18.72 -3.53 3.87
CA PRO A 77 -17.29 -3.29 4.01
C PRO A 77 -17.03 -1.93 4.64
N PRO A 78 -15.90 -1.78 5.36
CA PRO A 78 -15.51 -0.47 5.88
C PRO A 78 -15.21 0.49 4.73
N PRO A 79 -15.47 1.79 4.90
CA PRO A 79 -15.12 2.78 3.89
C PRO A 79 -13.60 2.85 3.70
N VAL A 80 -13.18 3.00 2.45
CA VAL A 80 -11.75 3.11 2.08
C VAL A 80 -11.41 4.53 1.59
N ASP A 81 -12.23 5.49 1.92
CA ASP A 81 -12.14 6.86 1.46
C ASP A 81 -11.09 7.64 2.25
N VAL A 82 -10.06 8.12 1.55
CA VAL A 82 -8.97 8.93 2.12
C VAL A 82 -9.50 10.21 2.78
N VAL A 83 -10.55 10.81 2.23
CA VAL A 83 -11.14 12.02 2.80
C VAL A 83 -11.67 11.77 4.20
N LYS A 84 -12.32 10.64 4.43
CA LYS A 84 -12.81 10.26 5.76
C LYS A 84 -11.66 10.05 6.74
N PHE A 85 -10.60 9.39 6.28
CA PHE A 85 -9.38 9.23 7.08
C PHE A 85 -8.78 10.58 7.45
N ALA A 86 -8.63 11.49 6.48
CA ALA A 86 -8.05 12.81 6.69
C ALA A 86 -8.88 13.69 7.64
N ARG A 87 -10.19 13.44 7.72
CA ARG A 87 -11.09 14.14 8.64
C ARG A 87 -11.05 13.59 10.06
N GLY A 88 -10.30 12.53 10.32
CA GLY A 88 -10.22 11.89 11.62
C GLY A 88 -11.39 10.97 11.97
N ASP A 89 -12.15 10.55 10.99
CA ASP A 89 -13.30 9.65 11.17
C ASP A 89 -12.92 8.17 11.31
N VAL A 90 -11.64 7.90 11.53
CA VAL A 90 -11.06 6.53 11.53
C VAL A 90 -11.72 5.64 12.59
N ASP A 91 -12.02 6.19 13.76
CA ASP A 91 -12.58 5.43 14.88
C ASP A 91 -13.99 4.89 14.60
N LYS A 92 -14.67 5.47 13.60
CA LYS A 92 -16.01 5.04 13.20
C LYS A 92 -15.98 3.79 12.32
N TRP A 93 -14.79 3.33 11.95
CA TRP A 93 -14.61 2.20 11.03
C TRP A 93 -14.12 0.94 11.73
N THR A 94 -14.02 0.99 13.03
CA THR A 94 -13.66 -0.20 13.80
C THR A 94 -14.81 -1.20 13.75
N ILE A 95 -14.51 -2.32 13.20
CA ILE A 95 -15.43 -3.46 13.12
C ILE A 95 -15.46 -4.17 14.46
#